data_3ad85943488f9762fbf192b81cb393bc
#
_entry.id   3ad85943488f9762fbf192b81cb393bc
#
_cell.length_a   1.000
_cell.length_b   1.000
_cell.length_c   1.000
_cell.angle_alpha   90.00
_cell.angle_beta   90.00
_cell.angle_gamma   90.00
#
_symmetry.space_group_name_H-M   'P 1'
#
loop_
_entity.id
_entity.type
_entity.pdbx_description
1 polymer ?
#
loop_
_entity_poly.entity_id
_entity_poly.type
_entity_poly.pdbx_seq_one_letter_code
_entity_poly.pdbx_strand_id
1 'polypeptide(L)'
;MDKTFDLYRDIAERTDGDVYIGVVGPVRTGKSTLIARMMEKLVLPAMAPGPRRDRLSDELPQSGSGRTIMTTQPKFVPGEAVTVTLGDQATVRVRMVDSVGYLVDGALGTEEDGAARMVHTPWFDYDIPFEQAAETGTRKVIADHATIGLVVTTDGTVADLPRESYAGAEERVVSELKTLGKPFIVVLNSRTPDAPDAQRLRERLAGRYGVPVMAVNAKEMEVDDILGLFEQVLFQFPLREIRIAVPDWLSALDDGHWLAKHVLEGVREGAAQVTRVGDHAAFAGAFADSPYTEGLKNEGIDLGQGRVSFSLPLKEGLFNRVLGEECGTEIRGDAHLLRLMKELVAAKTEYDHVADALRSVRETGYGLVTPTMNELTLQEPEIVKQGSRFGVKLKANAPSLHLIRVDIETEVSPVVGTEKQSEELVRYLLEEFENDPQRIWNTDFFGKSLHELVREGLSNKLMRMPADAQEKVQETLSKIINEGNGGMICILL
;
A
#
# COMPACT_ATOMS: atom_id res chain seq x y z
N MET A 1 13.39 -22.45 7.62
CA MET A 1 12.01 -22.85 7.96
C MET A 1 11.54 -23.76 6.83
N ASP A 2 11.01 -24.91 7.18
CA ASP A 2 10.56 -25.88 6.18
C ASP A 2 9.30 -25.35 5.49
N LYS A 3 9.35 -25.18 4.15
CA LYS A 3 8.21 -24.70 3.35
C LYS A 3 6.91 -25.49 3.61
N THR A 4 7.07 -26.77 3.94
CA THR A 4 5.97 -27.70 4.19
C THR A 4 5.11 -27.30 5.39
N PHE A 5 5.73 -26.77 6.44
CA PHE A 5 5.03 -26.36 7.65
C PHE A 5 4.15 -25.12 7.43
N ASP A 6 4.66 -24.12 6.73
CA ASP A 6 3.90 -22.89 6.47
C ASP A 6 2.65 -23.19 5.64
N LEU A 7 2.76 -24.10 4.66
CA LEU A 7 1.64 -24.47 3.79
C LEU A 7 0.47 -25.12 4.55
N TYR A 8 0.74 -25.99 5.49
CA TYR A 8 -0.30 -26.61 6.32
C TYR A 8 -1.00 -25.59 7.21
N ARG A 9 -0.25 -24.66 7.79
CA ARG A 9 -0.82 -23.56 8.57
C ARG A 9 -1.68 -22.67 7.70
N ASP A 10 -1.19 -22.29 6.52
CA ASP A 10 -1.88 -21.42 5.60
C ASP A 10 -3.23 -22.00 5.14
N ILE A 11 -3.28 -23.29 4.84
CA ILE A 11 -4.55 -23.92 4.46
C ILE A 11 -5.52 -23.99 5.65
N ALA A 12 -5.04 -24.24 6.86
CA ALA A 12 -5.86 -24.23 8.06
C ALA A 12 -6.46 -22.83 8.33
N GLU A 13 -5.67 -21.77 8.21
CA GLU A 13 -6.12 -20.39 8.38
C GLU A 13 -7.16 -19.97 7.31
N ARG A 14 -6.98 -20.43 6.06
CA ARG A 14 -7.90 -20.11 4.95
C ARG A 14 -9.23 -20.80 5.03
N THR A 15 -9.28 -21.96 5.69
CA THR A 15 -10.47 -22.80 5.78
C THR A 15 -11.08 -22.80 7.19
N ASP A 16 -10.60 -21.94 8.10
CA ASP A 16 -11.00 -21.92 9.51
C ASP A 16 -10.84 -23.30 10.19
N GLY A 17 -9.83 -24.05 9.78
CA GLY A 17 -9.53 -25.40 10.25
C GLY A 17 -10.35 -26.51 9.60
N ASP A 18 -11.29 -26.19 8.69
CA ASP A 18 -12.15 -27.16 7.99
C ASP A 18 -11.72 -27.35 6.55
N VAL A 19 -10.85 -28.32 6.28
CA VAL A 19 -10.36 -28.68 4.96
C VAL A 19 -11.29 -29.69 4.32
N TYR A 20 -12.39 -29.20 3.74
CA TYR A 20 -13.38 -30.03 3.07
C TYR A 20 -13.18 -29.96 1.56
N ILE A 21 -12.68 -31.04 0.97
CA ILE A 21 -12.28 -31.09 -0.45
C ILE A 21 -13.35 -31.77 -1.28
N GLY A 22 -13.99 -31.05 -2.16
CA GLY A 22 -14.90 -31.58 -3.17
C GLY A 22 -14.09 -32.05 -4.39
N VAL A 23 -14.04 -33.36 -4.63
CA VAL A 23 -13.37 -33.91 -5.81
C VAL A 23 -14.42 -34.19 -6.86
N VAL A 24 -14.37 -33.41 -7.94
CA VAL A 24 -15.38 -33.40 -9.00
C VAL A 24 -14.75 -33.54 -10.37
N GLY A 25 -15.54 -33.70 -11.39
CA GLY A 25 -15.04 -33.86 -12.76
C GLY A 25 -15.80 -34.91 -13.52
N PRO A 26 -15.46 -35.19 -14.79
CA PRO A 26 -16.05 -36.23 -15.59
C PRO A 26 -15.89 -37.60 -14.92
N VAL A 27 -16.80 -38.53 -15.24
CA VAL A 27 -16.67 -39.93 -14.78
C VAL A 27 -15.37 -40.55 -15.31
N ARG A 28 -14.81 -41.53 -14.57
CA ARG A 28 -13.63 -42.29 -14.99
C ARG A 28 -12.31 -41.51 -15.11
N THR A 29 -12.21 -40.32 -14.55
CA THR A 29 -10.98 -39.51 -14.56
C THR A 29 -10.01 -39.85 -13.43
N GLY A 30 -10.37 -40.78 -12.51
CA GLY A 30 -9.53 -41.17 -11.39
C GLY A 30 -9.78 -40.40 -10.10
N LYS A 31 -10.95 -39.78 -9.91
CA LYS A 31 -11.36 -39.07 -8.70
C LYS A 31 -11.16 -39.90 -7.43
N SER A 32 -11.78 -41.11 -7.41
CA SER A 32 -11.68 -42.01 -6.26
C SER A 32 -10.25 -42.48 -5.96
N THR A 33 -9.43 -42.66 -7.02
CA THR A 33 -7.99 -42.97 -6.88
C THR A 33 -7.22 -41.80 -6.23
N LEU A 34 -7.50 -40.58 -6.67
CA LEU A 34 -6.90 -39.36 -6.08
C LEU A 34 -7.25 -39.24 -4.60
N ILE A 35 -8.53 -39.43 -4.25
CA ILE A 35 -9.00 -39.38 -2.86
C ILE A 35 -8.30 -40.44 -2.00
N ALA A 36 -8.30 -41.71 -2.47
CA ALA A 36 -7.65 -42.80 -1.73
C ALA A 36 -6.17 -42.46 -1.49
N ARG A 37 -5.46 -41.97 -2.51
CA ARG A 37 -4.05 -41.65 -2.42
C ARG A 37 -3.75 -40.48 -1.49
N MET A 38 -4.54 -39.41 -1.54
CA MET A 38 -4.43 -38.28 -0.61
C MET A 38 -4.68 -38.72 0.84
N MET A 39 -5.69 -39.58 1.09
CA MET A 39 -5.96 -40.11 2.43
C MET A 39 -4.82 -41.03 2.93
N GLU A 40 -4.30 -41.90 2.08
CA GLU A 40 -3.17 -42.79 2.41
C GLU A 40 -1.89 -42.02 2.75
N LYS A 41 -1.61 -40.96 2.03
CA LYS A 41 -0.32 -40.23 2.16
C LYS A 41 -0.36 -39.11 3.20
N LEU A 42 -1.49 -38.45 3.43
CA LEU A 42 -1.61 -37.33 4.36
C LEU A 42 -2.35 -37.65 5.63
N VAL A 43 -3.53 -38.30 5.55
CA VAL A 43 -4.46 -38.41 6.66
C VAL A 43 -4.13 -39.62 7.53
N LEU A 44 -3.99 -40.79 6.93
CA LEU A 44 -3.67 -42.03 7.66
C LEU A 44 -2.36 -41.96 8.46
N PRO A 45 -1.25 -41.41 7.92
CA PRO A 45 -0.01 -41.26 8.67
C PRO A 45 -0.13 -40.30 9.87
N ALA A 46 -0.97 -39.28 9.75
CA ALA A 46 -1.20 -38.30 10.82
C ALA A 46 -2.17 -38.73 11.90
N MET A 47 -2.84 -39.90 11.73
CA MET A 47 -3.74 -40.49 12.71
C MET A 47 -3.02 -41.47 13.65
N ALA A 48 -3.36 -41.39 14.92
CA ALA A 48 -2.90 -42.42 15.88
C ALA A 48 -3.45 -43.82 15.51
N PRO A 49 -2.67 -44.88 15.68
CA PRO A 49 -3.16 -46.25 15.49
C PRO A 49 -4.39 -46.54 16.33
N GLY A 50 -5.39 -47.20 15.73
CA GLY A 50 -6.61 -47.59 16.46
C GLY A 50 -7.85 -47.68 15.56
N PRO A 51 -9.03 -48.01 16.14
CA PRO A 51 -10.24 -48.34 15.39
C PRO A 51 -10.70 -47.24 14.39
N ARG A 52 -10.40 -45.99 14.67
CA ARG A 52 -10.75 -44.87 13.75
C ARG A 52 -9.91 -44.91 12.47
N ARG A 53 -8.60 -45.20 12.61
CA ARG A 53 -7.68 -45.36 11.48
C ARG A 53 -8.03 -46.58 10.64
N ASP A 54 -8.36 -47.70 11.30
CA ASP A 54 -8.76 -48.93 10.61
C ASP A 54 -10.05 -48.70 9.83
N ARG A 55 -11.05 -48.06 10.45
CA ARG A 55 -12.29 -47.68 9.75
C ARG A 55 -12.04 -46.80 8.55
N LEU A 56 -11.19 -45.76 8.65
CA LEU A 56 -10.85 -44.91 7.50
C LEU A 56 -10.21 -45.74 6.38
N SER A 57 -9.31 -46.66 6.71
CA SER A 57 -8.69 -47.54 5.72
C SER A 57 -9.74 -48.39 4.97
N ASP A 58 -10.78 -48.86 5.68
CA ASP A 58 -11.87 -49.64 5.09
C ASP A 58 -12.85 -48.77 4.28
N GLU A 59 -12.98 -47.48 4.61
CA GLU A 59 -13.85 -46.52 3.93
C GLU A 59 -13.22 -45.96 2.63
N LEU A 60 -11.94 -46.19 2.39
CA LEU A 60 -11.26 -45.67 1.19
C LEU A 60 -11.97 -46.16 -0.08
N PRO A 61 -12.18 -45.23 -1.07
CA PRO A 61 -12.83 -45.66 -2.29
C PRO A 61 -11.94 -46.59 -3.09
N GLN A 62 -12.54 -47.68 -3.56
CA GLN A 62 -11.86 -48.64 -4.43
C GLN A 62 -11.97 -48.18 -5.90
N SER A 63 -10.84 -48.21 -6.61
CA SER A 63 -10.82 -47.94 -8.04
C SER A 63 -11.47 -49.06 -8.83
N GLY A 64 -12.60 -48.76 -9.45
CA GLY A 64 -13.23 -49.72 -10.35
C GLY A 64 -12.49 -49.83 -11.68
N SER A 65 -12.36 -51.05 -12.23
CA SER A 65 -11.85 -51.31 -13.61
C SER A 65 -13.00 -51.32 -14.61
N GLY A 66 -12.73 -50.93 -15.92
CA GLY A 66 -13.69 -50.97 -17.00
C GLY A 66 -14.50 -49.66 -17.20
N ARG A 67 -15.54 -49.69 -18.04
CA ARG A 67 -16.32 -48.51 -18.52
C ARG A 67 -17.59 -48.26 -17.69
N THR A 68 -18.00 -49.17 -16.80
CA THR A 68 -19.26 -49.11 -16.06
C THR A 68 -19.17 -48.15 -14.88
N ILE A 69 -20.15 -47.25 -14.70
CA ILE A 69 -20.29 -46.36 -13.56
C ILE A 69 -20.92 -47.11 -12.39
N MET A 70 -20.18 -47.26 -11.29
CA MET A 70 -20.62 -48.01 -10.11
C MET A 70 -21.20 -47.08 -9.01
N THR A 71 -20.76 -45.85 -8.89
CA THR A 71 -21.19 -44.91 -7.85
C THR A 71 -22.43 -44.15 -8.31
N THR A 72 -23.50 -44.18 -7.51
CA THR A 72 -24.75 -43.48 -7.79
C THR A 72 -25.01 -42.27 -6.91
N GLN A 73 -24.25 -42.13 -5.82
CA GLN A 73 -24.40 -41.04 -4.88
C GLN A 73 -23.02 -40.52 -4.43
N PRO A 74 -22.87 -39.24 -4.09
CA PRO A 74 -21.65 -38.73 -3.46
C PRO A 74 -21.32 -39.45 -2.19
N LYS A 75 -20.03 -39.78 -2.01
CA LYS A 75 -19.54 -40.47 -0.80
C LYS A 75 -18.59 -39.57 -0.03
N PHE A 76 -18.84 -39.40 1.25
CA PHE A 76 -17.91 -38.72 2.14
C PHE A 76 -16.80 -39.65 2.60
N VAL A 77 -15.55 -39.21 2.52
CA VAL A 77 -14.36 -39.97 2.90
C VAL A 77 -13.47 -39.10 3.81
N PRO A 78 -13.31 -39.39 5.06
CA PRO A 78 -14.13 -40.33 5.87
C PRO A 78 -15.59 -39.87 6.00
N GLY A 79 -16.48 -40.77 6.45
CA GLY A 79 -17.89 -40.47 6.71
C GLY A 79 -18.07 -39.30 7.67
N GLU A 80 -17.26 -39.24 8.74
CA GLU A 80 -17.12 -38.11 9.65
C GLU A 80 -15.77 -37.46 9.50
N ALA A 81 -15.72 -36.10 9.55
CA ALA A 81 -14.47 -35.35 9.44
C ALA A 81 -13.48 -35.78 10.56
N VAL A 82 -12.26 -36.08 10.17
CA VAL A 82 -11.20 -36.49 11.06
C VAL A 82 -10.27 -35.31 11.35
N THR A 83 -10.06 -35.09 12.66
CA THR A 83 -9.07 -34.10 13.10
C THR A 83 -7.66 -34.69 12.99
N VAL A 84 -6.81 -34.09 12.24
CA VAL A 84 -5.41 -34.46 12.05
C VAL A 84 -4.49 -33.30 12.31
N THR A 85 -3.31 -33.56 12.83
CA THR A 85 -2.24 -32.57 12.95
C THR A 85 -1.31 -32.75 11.76
N LEU A 86 -1.25 -31.74 10.91
CA LEU A 86 -0.38 -31.70 9.74
C LEU A 86 0.85 -30.88 10.10
N GLY A 87 2.05 -31.46 9.92
CA GLY A 87 3.28 -30.87 10.43
C GLY A 87 3.25 -30.77 11.97
N ASP A 88 3.96 -29.81 12.54
CA ASP A 88 4.15 -29.75 14.01
C ASP A 88 3.06 -28.96 14.76
N GLN A 89 2.23 -28.16 14.09
CA GLN A 89 1.28 -27.26 14.77
C GLN A 89 -0.08 -27.04 14.06
N ALA A 90 -0.24 -27.41 12.79
CA ALA A 90 -1.49 -27.16 12.09
C ALA A 90 -2.51 -28.28 12.34
N THR A 91 -3.52 -28.02 13.17
CA THR A 91 -4.62 -28.95 13.42
C THR A 91 -5.80 -28.60 12.53
N VAL A 92 -6.23 -29.54 11.68
CA VAL A 92 -7.34 -29.37 10.74
C VAL A 92 -8.30 -30.54 10.80
N ARG A 93 -9.55 -30.29 10.44
CA ARG A 93 -10.56 -31.31 10.19
C ARG A 93 -10.62 -31.61 8.71
N VAL A 94 -10.22 -32.82 8.32
CA VAL A 94 -10.14 -33.20 6.91
C VAL A 94 -11.32 -34.09 6.54
N ARG A 95 -11.94 -33.79 5.42
CA ARG A 95 -12.98 -34.60 4.82
C ARG A 95 -12.94 -34.41 3.30
N MET A 96 -13.01 -35.48 2.56
CA MET A 96 -13.15 -35.44 1.10
C MET A 96 -14.52 -35.91 0.68
N VAL A 97 -14.98 -35.42 -0.45
CA VAL A 97 -16.25 -35.84 -1.03
C VAL A 97 -15.97 -36.38 -2.43
N ASP A 98 -16.21 -37.69 -2.59
CA ASP A 98 -16.14 -38.34 -3.89
C ASP A 98 -17.48 -38.15 -4.61
N SER A 99 -17.47 -37.36 -5.67
CA SER A 99 -18.66 -37.16 -6.52
C SER A 99 -18.81 -38.25 -7.59
N VAL A 100 -20.02 -38.50 -8.01
CA VAL A 100 -20.28 -39.39 -9.14
C VAL A 100 -19.55 -38.92 -10.39
N GLY A 101 -19.64 -37.63 -10.66
CA GLY A 101 -19.05 -36.98 -11.82
C GLY A 101 -20.04 -36.83 -12.99
N TYR A 102 -19.66 -35.94 -13.88
CA TYR A 102 -20.45 -35.68 -15.12
C TYR A 102 -20.26 -36.78 -16.12
N LEU A 103 -21.33 -37.16 -16.78
CA LEU A 103 -21.30 -38.21 -17.81
C LEU A 103 -20.48 -37.75 -19.02
N VAL A 104 -19.83 -38.74 -19.66
CA VAL A 104 -19.03 -38.56 -20.87
C VAL A 104 -19.54 -39.49 -21.94
N ASP A 105 -19.36 -39.09 -23.20
CA ASP A 105 -19.76 -39.92 -24.34
C ASP A 105 -19.03 -41.25 -24.32
N GLY A 106 -19.79 -42.35 -24.43
CA GLY A 106 -19.27 -43.73 -24.44
C GLY A 106 -19.08 -44.32 -23.02
N ALA A 107 -19.52 -43.65 -21.96
CA ALA A 107 -19.60 -44.25 -20.62
C ALA A 107 -20.77 -45.23 -20.53
N LEU A 108 -20.54 -46.39 -19.88
CA LEU A 108 -21.55 -47.43 -19.71
C LEU A 108 -22.23 -47.34 -18.33
N GLY A 109 -23.53 -47.73 -18.28
CA GLY A 109 -24.31 -47.75 -17.02
C GLY A 109 -25.24 -46.54 -16.83
N THR A 110 -25.47 -45.80 -17.90
CA THR A 110 -26.48 -44.73 -18.01
C THR A 110 -27.85 -45.22 -18.43
N GLU A 111 -27.91 -46.41 -19.05
CA GLU A 111 -29.14 -47.06 -19.49
C GLU A 111 -29.31 -48.40 -18.81
N GLU A 112 -30.54 -48.78 -18.56
CA GLU A 112 -30.98 -50.08 -18.05
C GLU A 112 -32.16 -50.56 -18.93
N ASP A 113 -32.04 -51.74 -19.48
CA ASP A 113 -33.02 -52.30 -20.42
C ASP A 113 -33.40 -51.40 -21.60
N GLY A 114 -32.46 -50.62 -22.14
CA GLY A 114 -32.66 -49.71 -23.27
C GLY A 114 -33.39 -48.39 -22.94
N ALA A 115 -33.63 -48.12 -21.67
CA ALA A 115 -34.17 -46.86 -21.17
C ALA A 115 -33.18 -46.16 -20.26
N ALA A 116 -33.32 -44.81 -20.07
CA ALA A 116 -32.51 -44.07 -19.13
C ALA A 116 -32.63 -44.69 -17.72
N ARG A 117 -31.49 -45.00 -17.09
CA ARG A 117 -31.47 -45.53 -15.73
C ARG A 117 -32.05 -44.48 -14.77
N MET A 118 -33.12 -44.85 -14.05
CA MET A 118 -33.75 -44.01 -13.05
C MET A 118 -33.17 -44.32 -11.66
N VAL A 119 -32.95 -43.26 -10.87
CA VAL A 119 -32.38 -43.40 -9.51
C VAL A 119 -33.13 -42.50 -8.56
N HIS A 120 -33.30 -43.03 -7.31
CA HIS A 120 -33.80 -42.23 -6.22
C HIS A 120 -32.67 -41.48 -5.54
N THR A 121 -32.92 -40.20 -5.21
CA THR A 121 -31.91 -39.35 -4.54
C THR A 121 -32.54 -38.62 -3.36
N PRO A 122 -31.79 -38.23 -2.35
CA PRO A 122 -32.33 -37.50 -1.19
C PRO A 122 -32.86 -36.11 -1.48
N TRP A 123 -32.67 -35.63 -2.71
CA TRP A 123 -33.00 -34.26 -3.11
C TRP A 123 -34.33 -34.11 -3.86
N PHE A 124 -34.89 -35.24 -4.28
CA PHE A 124 -36.16 -35.30 -5.00
C PHE A 124 -37.03 -36.41 -4.46
N ASP A 125 -38.34 -36.15 -4.34
CA ASP A 125 -39.32 -37.12 -3.83
C ASP A 125 -39.76 -38.15 -4.92
N TYR A 126 -39.15 -38.08 -6.12
CA TYR A 126 -39.43 -38.94 -7.26
C TYR A 126 -38.10 -39.38 -7.91
N ASP A 127 -38.18 -40.49 -8.61
CA ASP A 127 -37.03 -41.02 -9.34
C ASP A 127 -36.69 -40.11 -10.53
N ILE A 128 -35.42 -39.82 -10.72
CA ILE A 128 -34.88 -38.97 -11.78
C ILE A 128 -33.86 -39.72 -12.62
N PRO A 129 -33.61 -39.31 -13.87
CA PRO A 129 -32.55 -39.88 -14.69
C PRO A 129 -31.21 -39.81 -13.97
N PHE A 130 -30.43 -40.89 -14.08
CA PHE A 130 -29.11 -40.98 -13.44
C PHE A 130 -28.18 -39.82 -13.80
N GLU A 131 -28.26 -39.34 -15.05
CA GLU A 131 -27.51 -38.16 -15.48
C GLU A 131 -27.83 -36.91 -14.64
N GLN A 132 -29.11 -36.60 -14.48
CA GLN A 132 -29.57 -35.47 -13.67
C GLN A 132 -29.19 -35.63 -12.19
N ALA A 133 -29.25 -36.86 -11.66
CA ALA A 133 -28.84 -37.16 -10.31
C ALA A 133 -27.34 -36.92 -10.10
N ALA A 134 -26.51 -37.34 -11.06
CA ALA A 134 -25.07 -37.18 -11.04
C ALA A 134 -24.64 -35.70 -11.07
N GLU A 135 -25.27 -34.92 -11.94
CA GLU A 135 -25.01 -33.47 -12.07
C GLU A 135 -25.46 -32.73 -10.81
N THR A 136 -26.70 -32.96 -10.34
CA THR A 136 -27.21 -32.33 -9.13
C THR A 136 -26.37 -32.70 -7.91
N GLY A 137 -25.99 -33.95 -7.74
CA GLY A 137 -25.16 -34.42 -6.65
C GLY A 137 -23.76 -33.76 -6.66
N THR A 138 -23.14 -33.69 -7.82
CA THR A 138 -21.83 -33.06 -8.00
C THR A 138 -21.86 -31.56 -7.66
N ARG A 139 -22.88 -30.84 -8.13
CA ARG A 139 -23.09 -29.43 -7.82
C ARG A 139 -23.28 -29.19 -6.34
N LYS A 140 -24.12 -30.00 -5.66
CA LYS A 140 -24.37 -29.91 -4.22
C LYS A 140 -23.12 -30.20 -3.39
N VAL A 141 -22.30 -31.17 -3.79
CA VAL A 141 -21.01 -31.46 -3.16
C VAL A 141 -20.16 -30.19 -3.03
N ILE A 142 -20.06 -29.43 -4.12
CA ILE A 142 -19.22 -28.25 -4.11
C ILE A 142 -19.91 -27.09 -3.37
N ALA A 143 -21.18 -26.83 -3.66
CA ALA A 143 -21.89 -25.70 -3.10
C ALA A 143 -22.00 -25.80 -1.57
N ASP A 144 -22.41 -26.97 -1.07
CA ASP A 144 -22.84 -27.12 0.32
C ASP A 144 -21.77 -27.78 1.22
N HIS A 145 -20.85 -28.56 0.64
CA HIS A 145 -19.98 -29.45 1.43
C HIS A 145 -18.48 -29.25 1.19
N ALA A 146 -18.06 -28.40 0.27
CA ALA A 146 -16.65 -28.20 -0.02
C ALA A 146 -16.17 -26.77 0.31
N THR A 147 -15.01 -26.66 0.93
CA THR A 147 -14.27 -25.39 1.06
C THR A 147 -13.32 -25.17 -0.11
N ILE A 148 -12.88 -26.27 -0.73
CA ILE A 148 -11.92 -26.34 -1.83
C ILE A 148 -12.45 -27.29 -2.90
N GLY A 149 -12.29 -26.95 -4.18
CA GLY A 149 -12.62 -27.80 -5.32
C GLY A 149 -11.37 -28.38 -5.99
N LEU A 150 -11.39 -29.69 -6.28
CA LEU A 150 -10.43 -30.33 -7.19
C LEU A 150 -11.19 -30.91 -8.39
N VAL A 151 -10.98 -30.32 -9.56
CA VAL A 151 -11.55 -30.81 -10.82
C VAL A 151 -10.60 -31.83 -11.44
N VAL A 152 -10.96 -33.09 -11.41
CA VAL A 152 -10.11 -34.16 -11.97
C VAL A 152 -10.54 -34.44 -13.39
N THR A 153 -9.63 -34.26 -14.34
CA THR A 153 -9.76 -34.66 -15.75
C THR A 153 -8.61 -35.59 -16.16
N THR A 154 -8.57 -36.02 -17.41
CA THR A 154 -7.53 -36.94 -17.89
C THR A 154 -7.12 -36.60 -19.32
N ASP A 155 -5.92 -37.03 -19.69
CA ASP A 155 -5.41 -37.04 -21.07
C ASP A 155 -5.88 -38.27 -21.90
N GLY A 156 -6.70 -39.15 -21.28
CA GLY A 156 -7.13 -40.37 -21.87
C GLY A 156 -6.27 -41.61 -21.59
N THR A 157 -5.10 -41.43 -20.96
CA THR A 157 -4.18 -42.57 -20.69
C THR A 157 -4.59 -43.44 -19.52
N VAL A 158 -5.43 -42.91 -18.60
CA VAL A 158 -5.83 -43.64 -17.36
C VAL A 158 -7.11 -44.45 -17.49
N ALA A 159 -7.88 -44.27 -18.56
CA ALA A 159 -9.11 -44.98 -18.82
C ALA A 159 -9.21 -45.35 -20.31
N ASP A 160 -10.20 -46.21 -20.63
CA ASP A 160 -10.39 -46.75 -21.99
C ASP A 160 -11.18 -45.80 -22.92
N LEU A 161 -11.31 -44.53 -22.58
CA LEU A 161 -12.02 -43.53 -23.39
C LEU A 161 -11.02 -42.47 -23.89
N PRO A 162 -11.18 -42.02 -25.15
CA PRO A 162 -10.31 -41.00 -25.72
C PRO A 162 -10.52 -39.64 -25.05
N ARG A 163 -9.47 -38.79 -25.07
CA ARG A 163 -9.49 -37.47 -24.44
C ARG A 163 -10.69 -36.60 -24.84
N GLU A 164 -11.09 -36.68 -26.09
CA GLU A 164 -12.18 -35.87 -26.67
C GLU A 164 -13.51 -36.12 -25.98
N SER A 165 -13.78 -37.34 -25.51
CA SER A 165 -15.00 -37.68 -24.77
C SER A 165 -15.16 -36.89 -23.46
N TYR A 166 -14.06 -36.42 -22.85
CA TYR A 166 -14.11 -35.74 -21.58
C TYR A 166 -14.34 -34.22 -21.72
N ALA A 167 -14.06 -33.63 -22.87
CA ALA A 167 -13.99 -32.17 -23.02
C ALA A 167 -15.30 -31.44 -22.66
N GLY A 168 -16.44 -31.96 -23.11
CA GLY A 168 -17.75 -31.34 -22.85
C GLY A 168 -18.16 -31.38 -21.37
N ALA A 169 -17.95 -32.53 -20.72
CA ALA A 169 -18.24 -32.70 -19.31
C ALA A 169 -17.29 -31.86 -18.42
N GLU A 170 -16.01 -31.80 -18.77
CA GLU A 170 -15.01 -30.99 -18.11
C GLU A 170 -15.37 -29.49 -18.16
N GLU A 171 -15.75 -28.99 -19.33
CA GLU A 171 -16.13 -27.57 -19.48
C GLU A 171 -17.35 -27.20 -18.64
N ARG A 172 -18.36 -28.09 -18.58
CA ARG A 172 -19.54 -27.87 -17.70
C ARG A 172 -19.16 -27.78 -16.23
N VAL A 173 -18.33 -28.70 -15.72
CA VAL A 173 -17.86 -28.69 -14.32
C VAL A 173 -17.11 -27.40 -13.99
N VAL A 174 -16.17 -27.01 -14.85
CA VAL A 174 -15.39 -25.78 -14.65
C VAL A 174 -16.26 -24.53 -14.65
N SER A 175 -17.23 -24.46 -15.57
CA SER A 175 -18.18 -23.34 -15.66
C SER A 175 -19.03 -23.21 -14.40
N GLU A 176 -19.53 -24.32 -13.87
CA GLU A 176 -20.31 -24.31 -12.62
C GLU A 176 -19.49 -23.88 -11.41
N LEU A 177 -18.25 -24.37 -11.28
CA LEU A 177 -17.35 -23.98 -10.21
C LEU A 177 -17.02 -22.49 -10.21
N LYS A 178 -16.79 -21.94 -11.39
CA LYS A 178 -16.60 -20.49 -11.56
C LYS A 178 -17.81 -19.69 -11.09
N THR A 179 -19.02 -20.18 -11.43
CA THR A 179 -20.28 -19.53 -11.00
C THR A 179 -20.45 -19.56 -9.48
N LEU A 180 -20.00 -20.63 -8.81
CA LEU A 180 -20.06 -20.78 -7.35
C LEU A 180 -19.01 -19.93 -6.61
N GLY A 181 -17.99 -19.41 -7.32
CA GLY A 181 -16.96 -18.55 -6.75
C GLY A 181 -16.04 -19.21 -5.71
N LYS A 182 -16.03 -20.55 -5.62
CA LYS A 182 -15.15 -21.29 -4.70
C LYS A 182 -13.75 -21.46 -5.29
N PRO A 183 -12.69 -21.47 -4.46
CA PRO A 183 -11.33 -21.73 -4.92
C PRO A 183 -11.22 -23.16 -5.44
N PHE A 184 -10.68 -23.33 -6.65
CA PHE A 184 -10.47 -24.66 -7.24
C PHE A 184 -9.29 -24.66 -8.21
N ILE A 185 -8.76 -25.83 -8.45
CA ILE A 185 -7.75 -26.10 -9.49
C ILE A 185 -8.20 -27.29 -10.33
N VAL A 186 -7.58 -27.46 -11.50
CA VAL A 186 -7.77 -28.62 -12.36
C VAL A 186 -6.60 -29.58 -12.20
N VAL A 187 -6.92 -30.86 -11.96
CA VAL A 187 -5.95 -31.96 -11.86
C VAL A 187 -6.06 -32.78 -13.14
N LEU A 188 -5.04 -32.74 -13.98
CA LEU A 188 -4.91 -33.56 -15.18
C LEU A 188 -4.27 -34.88 -14.80
N ASN A 189 -5.08 -35.94 -14.63
CA ASN A 189 -4.60 -37.27 -14.31
C ASN A 189 -4.05 -37.95 -15.55
N SER A 190 -2.78 -38.25 -15.55
CA SER A 190 -2.02 -38.89 -16.64
C SER A 190 -1.14 -40.03 -16.09
N ARG A 191 -0.94 -41.09 -16.87
CA ARG A 191 0.07 -42.10 -16.51
C ARG A 191 1.50 -41.59 -16.65
N THR A 192 1.71 -40.58 -17.50
CA THR A 192 3.01 -39.96 -17.76
C THR A 192 2.86 -38.46 -17.73
N PRO A 193 2.71 -37.86 -16.51
CA PRO A 193 2.43 -36.42 -16.36
C PRO A 193 3.52 -35.52 -16.95
N ASP A 194 4.78 -35.99 -16.98
CA ASP A 194 5.92 -35.23 -17.49
C ASP A 194 6.08 -35.33 -19.01
N ALA A 195 5.30 -36.19 -19.68
CA ALA A 195 5.38 -36.32 -21.14
C ALA A 195 5.02 -35.01 -21.85
N PRO A 196 5.68 -34.67 -22.98
CA PRO A 196 5.41 -33.43 -23.70
C PRO A 196 3.95 -33.21 -24.08
N ASP A 197 3.20 -34.29 -24.39
CA ASP A 197 1.79 -34.23 -24.74
C ASP A 197 0.91 -33.86 -23.55
N ALA A 198 1.18 -34.43 -22.36
CA ALA A 198 0.49 -34.11 -21.13
C ALA A 198 0.76 -32.65 -20.73
N GLN A 199 2.00 -32.20 -20.85
CA GLN A 199 2.37 -30.82 -20.53
C GLN A 199 1.74 -29.81 -21.51
N ARG A 200 1.70 -30.11 -22.82
CA ARG A 200 1.00 -29.26 -23.78
C ARG A 200 -0.52 -29.22 -23.52
N LEU A 201 -1.10 -30.31 -23.10
CA LEU A 201 -2.53 -30.34 -22.72
C LEU A 201 -2.76 -29.53 -21.46
N ARG A 202 -1.92 -29.65 -20.44
CA ARG A 202 -1.96 -28.86 -19.22
C ARG A 202 -1.98 -27.35 -19.53
N GLU A 203 -1.06 -26.88 -20.37
CA GLU A 203 -0.95 -25.46 -20.74
C GLU A 203 -2.18 -24.99 -21.52
N ARG A 204 -2.69 -25.78 -22.46
CA ARG A 204 -3.95 -25.46 -23.19
C ARG A 204 -5.14 -25.34 -22.24
N LEU A 205 -5.26 -26.25 -21.26
CA LEU A 205 -6.36 -26.22 -20.30
C LEU A 205 -6.24 -25.03 -19.35
N ALA A 206 -5.04 -24.74 -18.89
CA ALA A 206 -4.77 -23.55 -18.06
C ALA A 206 -5.15 -22.25 -18.79
N GLY A 207 -4.73 -22.10 -20.04
CA GLY A 207 -5.10 -20.95 -20.87
C GLY A 207 -6.62 -20.87 -21.18
N ARG A 208 -7.27 -22.01 -21.44
CA ARG A 208 -8.72 -22.09 -21.73
C ARG A 208 -9.57 -21.71 -20.49
N TYR A 209 -9.20 -22.25 -19.34
CA TYR A 209 -10.01 -22.09 -18.12
C TYR A 209 -9.58 -20.92 -17.23
N GLY A 210 -8.40 -20.36 -17.42
CA GLY A 210 -7.88 -19.28 -16.59
C GLY A 210 -7.74 -19.68 -15.11
N VAL A 211 -7.43 -20.97 -14.86
CA VAL A 211 -7.15 -21.54 -13.53
C VAL A 211 -5.93 -22.46 -13.62
N PRO A 212 -5.18 -22.67 -12.53
CA PRO A 212 -4.07 -23.59 -12.52
C PRO A 212 -4.50 -25.01 -12.91
N VAL A 213 -3.66 -25.65 -13.71
CA VAL A 213 -3.80 -27.06 -14.08
C VAL A 213 -2.52 -27.79 -13.70
N MET A 214 -2.63 -28.83 -12.86
CA MET A 214 -1.51 -29.68 -12.49
C MET A 214 -1.65 -31.05 -13.13
N ALA A 215 -0.60 -31.49 -13.84
CA ALA A 215 -0.51 -32.85 -14.36
C ALA A 215 0.10 -33.77 -13.30
N VAL A 216 -0.60 -34.82 -12.93
CA VAL A 216 -0.18 -35.78 -11.90
C VAL A 216 -0.55 -37.21 -12.28
N ASN A 217 0.18 -38.20 -11.76
CA ASN A 217 -0.28 -39.57 -11.76
C ASN A 217 -0.97 -39.87 -10.41
N ALA A 218 -2.30 -39.84 -10.39
CA ALA A 218 -3.08 -39.99 -9.17
C ALA A 218 -2.79 -41.30 -8.42
N LYS A 219 -2.36 -42.35 -9.11
CA LYS A 219 -2.00 -43.64 -8.53
C LYS A 219 -0.63 -43.64 -7.83
N GLU A 220 0.30 -42.84 -8.33
CA GLU A 220 1.70 -42.84 -7.88
C GLU A 220 2.07 -41.57 -7.12
N MET A 221 1.09 -40.66 -6.88
CA MET A 221 1.32 -39.40 -6.15
C MET A 221 1.99 -39.64 -4.80
N GLU A 222 2.96 -38.77 -4.48
CA GLU A 222 3.60 -38.68 -3.18
C GLU A 222 3.19 -37.38 -2.43
N VAL A 223 3.71 -37.21 -1.24
CA VAL A 223 3.34 -36.07 -0.37
C VAL A 223 3.64 -34.73 -1.03
N ASP A 224 4.77 -34.61 -1.75
CA ASP A 224 5.18 -33.39 -2.41
C ASP A 224 4.21 -32.96 -3.54
N ASP A 225 3.66 -33.93 -4.27
CA ASP A 225 2.65 -33.66 -5.30
C ASP A 225 1.37 -33.10 -4.69
N ILE A 226 0.94 -33.67 -3.53
CA ILE A 226 -0.25 -33.23 -2.82
C ILE A 226 -0.05 -31.82 -2.23
N LEU A 227 1.13 -31.53 -1.69
CA LEU A 227 1.48 -30.20 -1.22
C LEU A 227 1.47 -29.18 -2.35
N GLY A 228 1.99 -29.55 -3.52
CA GLY A 228 1.91 -28.72 -4.71
C GLY A 228 0.46 -28.42 -5.13
N LEU A 229 -0.46 -29.40 -5.02
CA LEU A 229 -1.89 -29.14 -5.26
C LEU A 229 -2.46 -28.12 -4.25
N PHE A 230 -2.13 -28.24 -2.98
CA PHE A 230 -2.61 -27.30 -1.95
C PHE A 230 -2.04 -25.89 -2.16
N GLU A 231 -0.77 -25.78 -2.51
CA GLU A 231 -0.15 -24.50 -2.82
C GLU A 231 -0.88 -23.80 -3.97
N GLN A 232 -1.15 -24.51 -5.06
CA GLN A 232 -1.89 -23.96 -6.19
C GLN A 232 -3.33 -23.58 -5.84
N VAL A 233 -3.99 -24.34 -4.96
CA VAL A 233 -5.31 -23.98 -4.45
C VAL A 233 -5.27 -22.71 -3.62
N LEU A 234 -4.27 -22.53 -2.75
CA LEU A 234 -4.13 -21.33 -1.92
C LEU A 234 -4.00 -20.06 -2.76
N PHE A 235 -3.33 -20.11 -3.90
CA PHE A 235 -3.27 -19.00 -4.86
C PHE A 235 -4.64 -18.65 -5.47
N GLN A 236 -5.64 -19.56 -5.43
CA GLN A 236 -6.99 -19.29 -5.93
C GLN A 236 -7.91 -18.67 -4.88
N PHE A 237 -7.51 -18.60 -3.63
CA PHE A 237 -8.28 -17.91 -2.60
C PHE A 237 -8.31 -16.39 -2.85
N PRO A 238 -9.40 -15.71 -2.43
CA PRO A 238 -9.49 -14.26 -2.55
C PRO A 238 -8.31 -13.55 -1.89
N LEU A 239 -7.78 -12.54 -2.55
CA LEU A 239 -6.84 -11.62 -1.94
C LEU A 239 -7.58 -10.75 -0.91
N ARG A 240 -7.07 -10.66 0.31
CA ARG A 240 -7.68 -9.90 1.41
C ARG A 240 -6.99 -8.56 1.63
N GLU A 241 -5.67 -8.53 1.48
CA GLU A 241 -4.88 -7.35 1.80
C GLU A 241 -3.67 -7.22 0.86
N ILE A 242 -3.43 -6.01 0.38
CA ILE A 242 -2.18 -5.62 -0.28
C ILE A 242 -1.51 -4.59 0.60
N ARG A 243 -0.28 -4.84 1.00
CA ARG A 243 0.58 -3.89 1.71
C ARG A 243 1.61 -3.33 0.76
N ILE A 244 1.72 -2.02 0.73
CA ILE A 244 2.71 -1.33 -0.10
C ILE A 244 3.56 -0.46 0.82
N ALA A 245 4.83 -0.83 0.99
CA ALA A 245 5.80 0.01 1.66
C ALA A 245 6.26 1.10 0.68
N VAL A 246 5.98 2.33 1.03
CA VAL A 246 6.44 3.53 0.31
C VAL A 246 7.44 4.29 1.19
N PRO A 247 8.31 5.13 0.63
CA PRO A 247 9.18 6.00 1.43
C PRO A 247 8.38 6.91 2.37
N ASP A 248 8.82 7.05 3.62
CA ASP A 248 8.09 7.79 4.67
C ASP A 248 7.76 9.24 4.29
N TRP A 249 8.65 9.89 3.54
CA TRP A 249 8.44 11.28 3.11
C TRP A 249 7.25 11.45 2.16
N LEU A 250 6.81 10.39 1.46
CA LEU A 250 5.65 10.45 0.58
C LEU A 250 4.36 10.70 1.39
N SER A 251 4.30 10.20 2.62
CA SER A 251 3.16 10.43 3.53
C SER A 251 3.08 11.85 4.08
N ALA A 252 4.15 12.64 3.92
CA ALA A 252 4.18 14.05 4.32
C ALA A 252 3.64 15.00 3.23
N LEU A 253 3.37 14.47 2.03
CA LEU A 253 2.81 15.27 0.93
C LEU A 253 1.30 15.42 1.09
N ASP A 254 0.78 16.56 0.65
CA ASP A 254 -0.66 16.79 0.60
C ASP A 254 -1.34 15.82 -0.39
N ASP A 255 -2.59 15.41 -0.09
CA ASP A 255 -3.41 14.54 -0.94
C ASP A 255 -3.56 15.09 -2.38
N GLY A 256 -3.43 16.38 -2.54
CA GLY A 256 -3.46 17.07 -3.82
C GLY A 256 -2.19 16.97 -4.65
N HIS A 257 -1.08 16.54 -4.05
CA HIS A 257 0.23 16.50 -4.71
C HIS A 257 0.23 15.50 -5.88
N TRP A 258 0.84 15.88 -7.00
CA TRP A 258 0.84 15.09 -8.23
C TRP A 258 1.44 13.68 -8.06
N LEU A 259 2.49 13.51 -7.24
CA LEU A 259 3.12 12.23 -6.98
C LEU A 259 2.23 11.31 -6.13
N ALA A 260 1.59 11.86 -5.09
CA ALA A 260 0.64 11.11 -4.25
C ALA A 260 -0.54 10.61 -5.10
N LYS A 261 -1.11 11.47 -5.95
CA LYS A 261 -2.16 11.09 -6.90
C LYS A 261 -1.73 9.99 -7.86
N HIS A 262 -0.54 10.12 -8.45
CA HIS A 262 -0.01 9.10 -9.37
C HIS A 262 0.11 7.73 -8.69
N VAL A 263 0.62 7.67 -7.46
CA VAL A 263 0.72 6.41 -6.69
C VAL A 263 -0.67 5.86 -6.37
N LEU A 264 -1.61 6.70 -5.93
CA LEU A 264 -2.99 6.28 -5.63
C LEU A 264 -3.74 5.78 -6.86
N GLU A 265 -3.55 6.41 -8.02
CA GLU A 265 -4.12 5.97 -9.29
C GLU A 265 -3.57 4.60 -9.69
N GLY A 266 -2.25 4.39 -9.63
CA GLY A 266 -1.64 3.10 -9.89
C GLY A 266 -2.14 2.00 -8.95
N VAL A 267 -2.34 2.30 -7.66
CA VAL A 267 -2.94 1.37 -6.69
C VAL A 267 -4.38 1.02 -7.09
N ARG A 268 -5.19 2.00 -7.50
CA ARG A 268 -6.58 1.77 -7.91
C ARG A 268 -6.68 0.92 -9.18
N GLU A 269 -5.85 1.24 -10.17
CA GLU A 269 -5.79 0.49 -11.43
C GLU A 269 -5.35 -0.95 -11.22
N GLY A 270 -4.30 -1.16 -10.42
CA GLY A 270 -3.83 -2.49 -10.06
C GLY A 270 -4.86 -3.29 -9.27
N ALA A 271 -5.50 -2.67 -8.27
CA ALA A 271 -6.52 -3.31 -7.43
C ALA A 271 -7.76 -3.75 -8.23
N ALA A 272 -8.13 -3.03 -9.29
CA ALA A 272 -9.24 -3.39 -10.14
C ALA A 272 -9.00 -4.70 -10.93
N GLN A 273 -7.74 -5.12 -11.10
CA GLN A 273 -7.36 -6.30 -11.88
C GLN A 273 -7.16 -7.56 -11.02
N VAL A 274 -7.26 -7.44 -9.69
CA VAL A 274 -6.87 -8.48 -8.75
C VAL A 274 -8.04 -8.93 -7.91
N THR A 275 -8.34 -10.23 -7.96
CA THR A 275 -9.37 -10.86 -7.12
C THR A 275 -8.81 -11.97 -6.24
N ARG A 276 -7.72 -12.62 -6.68
CA ARG A 276 -7.09 -13.77 -6.02
C ARG A 276 -5.65 -13.46 -5.66
N VAL A 277 -5.10 -14.20 -4.72
CA VAL A 277 -3.68 -14.08 -4.36
C VAL A 277 -2.77 -14.31 -5.57
N GLY A 278 -3.13 -15.24 -6.46
CA GLY A 278 -2.39 -15.54 -7.68
C GLY A 278 -2.28 -14.38 -8.68
N ASP A 279 -3.19 -13.42 -8.60
CA ASP A 279 -3.21 -12.27 -9.51
C ASP A 279 -2.20 -11.15 -9.11
N HIS A 280 -1.41 -11.36 -8.07
CA HIS A 280 -0.48 -10.36 -7.52
C HIS A 280 0.51 -9.78 -8.56
N ALA A 281 0.89 -10.58 -9.56
CA ALA A 281 1.75 -10.12 -10.65
C ALA A 281 1.05 -9.07 -11.54
N ALA A 282 -0.26 -9.21 -11.76
CA ALA A 282 -1.05 -8.22 -12.51
C ALA A 282 -1.12 -6.88 -11.75
N PHE A 283 -1.24 -6.93 -10.41
CA PHE A 283 -1.13 -5.72 -9.58
C PHE A 283 0.20 -5.02 -9.76
N ALA A 284 1.31 -5.75 -9.71
CA ALA A 284 2.64 -5.21 -9.90
C ALA A 284 2.83 -4.57 -11.30
N GLY A 285 2.15 -5.12 -12.31
CA GLY A 285 2.15 -4.62 -13.68
C GLY A 285 1.66 -3.17 -13.82
N ALA A 286 0.75 -2.71 -12.95
CA ALA A 286 0.24 -1.33 -12.98
C ALA A 286 1.32 -0.26 -12.74
N PHE A 287 2.46 -0.64 -12.18
CA PHE A 287 3.59 0.26 -11.89
C PHE A 287 4.80 0.04 -12.81
N ALA A 288 4.74 -0.90 -13.77
CA ALA A 288 5.88 -1.29 -14.59
C ALA A 288 6.42 -0.14 -15.45
N ASP A 289 5.53 0.66 -16.04
CA ASP A 289 5.86 1.76 -16.95
C ASP A 289 5.80 3.15 -16.27
N SER A 290 5.82 3.21 -14.94
CA SER A 290 5.76 4.47 -14.21
C SER A 290 7.01 5.33 -14.47
N PRO A 291 6.84 6.62 -14.81
CA PRO A 291 7.98 7.53 -14.95
C PRO A 291 8.66 7.88 -13.62
N TYR A 292 8.02 7.59 -12.48
CA TYR A 292 8.44 8.02 -11.15
C TYR A 292 8.89 6.90 -10.23
N THR A 293 8.55 5.65 -10.56
CA THR A 293 8.85 4.47 -9.72
C THR A 293 9.74 3.49 -10.47
N GLU A 294 10.43 2.60 -9.73
CA GLU A 294 11.17 1.48 -10.31
C GLU A 294 10.29 0.23 -10.50
N GLY A 295 8.98 0.36 -10.32
CA GLY A 295 8.04 -0.75 -10.25
C GLY A 295 7.91 -1.32 -8.84
N LEU A 296 6.86 -2.13 -8.65
CA LEU A 296 6.64 -2.83 -7.38
C LEU A 296 7.58 -4.03 -7.24
N LYS A 297 8.26 -4.15 -6.11
CA LYS A 297 9.05 -5.32 -5.73
C LYS A 297 8.26 -6.15 -4.73
N ASN A 298 8.09 -7.44 -5.02
CA ASN A 298 7.41 -8.38 -4.11
C ASN A 298 8.33 -8.68 -2.91
N GLU A 299 7.87 -8.35 -1.71
CA GLU A 299 8.57 -8.60 -0.44
C GLU A 299 8.11 -9.90 0.23
N GLY A 300 6.93 -10.40 -0.14
CA GLY A 300 6.42 -11.66 0.38
C GLY A 300 4.93 -11.85 0.15
N ILE A 301 4.52 -13.12 0.19
CA ILE A 301 3.14 -13.57 0.08
C ILE A 301 2.82 -14.40 1.32
N ASP A 302 1.81 -13.98 2.07
CA ASP A 302 1.23 -14.71 3.18
C ASP A 302 -0.06 -15.37 2.67
N LEU A 303 0.05 -16.63 2.30
CA LEU A 303 -1.07 -17.41 1.72
C LEU A 303 -2.19 -17.64 2.75
N GLY A 304 -1.85 -17.84 4.02
CA GLY A 304 -2.80 -18.08 5.09
C GLY A 304 -3.69 -16.87 5.37
N GLN A 305 -3.11 -15.69 5.47
CA GLN A 305 -3.86 -14.46 5.66
C GLN A 305 -4.40 -13.87 4.35
N GLY A 306 -3.91 -14.34 3.21
CA GLY A 306 -4.25 -13.80 1.88
C GLY A 306 -3.72 -12.38 1.68
N ARG A 307 -2.50 -12.16 2.12
CA ARG A 307 -1.83 -10.88 2.06
C ARG A 307 -0.65 -10.95 1.09
N VAL A 308 -0.48 -9.90 0.32
CA VAL A 308 0.72 -9.69 -0.49
C VAL A 308 1.37 -8.38 -0.07
N SER A 309 2.68 -8.42 0.14
CA SER A 309 3.47 -7.26 0.54
C SER A 309 4.39 -6.84 -0.60
N PHE A 310 4.37 -5.55 -0.93
CA PHE A 310 5.22 -4.95 -1.93
C PHE A 310 6.01 -3.80 -1.33
N SER A 311 7.16 -3.48 -1.92
CA SER A 311 7.82 -2.18 -1.77
C SER A 311 7.75 -1.42 -3.09
N LEU A 312 7.56 -0.11 -3.01
CA LEU A 312 7.50 0.80 -4.15
C LEU A 312 8.72 1.75 -4.11
N PRO A 313 9.87 1.33 -4.64
CA PRO A 313 11.03 2.22 -4.74
C PRO A 313 10.75 3.31 -5.76
N LEU A 314 11.06 4.55 -5.38
CA LEU A 314 10.95 5.70 -6.24
C LEU A 314 12.29 5.92 -6.99
N LYS A 315 12.22 6.51 -8.18
CA LYS A 315 13.43 6.79 -8.98
C LYS A 315 14.35 7.76 -8.27
N GLU A 316 15.63 7.59 -8.49
CA GLU A 316 16.68 8.43 -7.91
C GLU A 316 16.46 9.92 -8.24
N GLY A 317 16.74 10.78 -7.28
CA GLY A 317 16.57 12.24 -7.42
C GLY A 317 15.15 12.76 -7.24
N LEU A 318 14.12 11.88 -7.21
CA LEU A 318 12.73 12.32 -7.08
C LEU A 318 12.46 13.01 -5.73
N PHE A 319 13.06 12.52 -4.65
CA PHE A 319 12.98 13.18 -3.34
C PHE A 319 13.46 14.63 -3.39
N ASN A 320 14.66 14.87 -3.97
CA ASN A 320 15.24 16.21 -4.06
C ASN A 320 14.40 17.14 -4.95
N ARG A 321 13.79 16.60 -6.02
CA ARG A 321 12.88 17.36 -6.87
C ARG A 321 11.63 17.78 -6.11
N VAL A 322 10.94 16.85 -5.48
CA VAL A 322 9.71 17.12 -4.71
C VAL A 322 9.98 18.08 -3.56
N LEU A 323 11.06 17.85 -2.81
CA LEU A 323 11.47 18.75 -1.72
C LEU A 323 11.76 20.16 -2.23
N GLY A 324 12.37 20.29 -3.43
CA GLY A 324 12.60 21.57 -4.06
C GLY A 324 11.32 22.27 -4.48
N GLU A 325 10.35 21.55 -5.02
CA GLU A 325 9.01 22.04 -5.36
C GLU A 325 8.28 22.56 -4.12
N GLU A 326 8.25 21.78 -3.04
CA GLU A 326 7.60 22.14 -1.76
C GLU A 326 8.26 23.33 -1.05
N CYS A 327 9.59 23.43 -1.12
CA CYS A 327 10.34 24.51 -0.46
C CYS A 327 10.54 25.75 -1.36
N GLY A 328 10.09 25.72 -2.61
CA GLY A 328 10.30 26.80 -3.57
C GLY A 328 11.77 27.06 -3.92
N THR A 329 12.63 26.03 -3.82
CA THR A 329 14.07 26.15 -4.02
C THR A 329 14.62 24.94 -4.78
N GLU A 330 15.54 25.16 -5.74
CA GLU A 330 16.16 24.07 -6.47
C GLU A 330 17.16 23.29 -5.61
N ILE A 331 16.97 21.97 -5.45
CA ILE A 331 17.88 21.09 -4.70
C ILE A 331 18.64 20.20 -5.67
N ARG A 332 19.96 20.35 -5.73
CA ARG A 332 20.87 19.68 -6.68
C ARG A 332 21.59 18.50 -6.04
N GLY A 333 20.82 17.58 -5.41
CA GLY A 333 21.34 16.38 -4.76
C GLY A 333 21.74 16.59 -3.30
N ASP A 334 22.18 15.51 -2.66
CA ASP A 334 22.36 15.40 -1.20
C ASP A 334 23.40 16.37 -0.64
N ALA A 335 24.50 16.60 -1.38
CA ALA A 335 25.53 17.54 -0.94
C ALA A 335 25.02 18.99 -0.92
N HIS A 336 24.12 19.35 -1.84
CA HIS A 336 23.48 20.66 -1.86
C HIS A 336 22.46 20.76 -0.71
N LEU A 337 21.64 19.75 -0.53
CA LEU A 337 20.69 19.68 0.58
C LEU A 337 21.38 19.83 1.93
N LEU A 338 22.49 19.11 2.15
CA LEU A 338 23.25 19.22 3.40
C LEU A 338 23.78 20.64 3.66
N ARG A 339 24.28 21.34 2.62
CA ARG A 339 24.72 22.74 2.75
C ARG A 339 23.55 23.65 3.07
N LEU A 340 22.46 23.54 2.32
CA LEU A 340 21.25 24.32 2.54
C LEU A 340 20.69 24.15 3.95
N MET A 341 20.64 22.90 4.45
CA MET A 341 20.22 22.64 5.83
C MET A 341 21.11 23.30 6.87
N LYS A 342 22.43 23.30 6.67
CA LYS A 342 23.36 24.01 7.58
C LYS A 342 23.13 25.53 7.56
N GLU A 343 22.92 26.10 6.39
CA GLU A 343 22.61 27.53 6.23
C GLU A 343 21.27 27.89 6.88
N LEU A 344 20.23 27.06 6.66
CA LEU A 344 18.91 27.26 7.25
C LEU A 344 18.93 27.12 8.78
N VAL A 345 19.68 26.16 9.33
CA VAL A 345 19.84 26.01 10.78
C VAL A 345 20.56 27.21 11.37
N ALA A 346 21.63 27.69 10.73
CA ALA A 346 22.32 28.89 11.20
C ALA A 346 21.39 30.13 11.14
N ALA A 347 20.70 30.33 10.01
CA ALA A 347 19.74 31.42 9.86
C ALA A 347 18.58 31.31 10.87
N LYS A 348 18.08 30.10 11.13
CA LYS A 348 17.04 29.89 12.13
C LYS A 348 17.51 30.21 13.55
N THR A 349 18.73 29.84 13.91
CA THR A 349 19.32 30.17 15.23
C THR A 349 19.39 31.68 15.42
N GLU A 350 19.88 32.42 14.43
CA GLU A 350 19.91 33.88 14.46
C GLU A 350 18.49 34.49 14.50
N TYR A 351 17.58 33.94 13.73
CA TYR A 351 16.18 34.41 13.72
C TYR A 351 15.51 34.16 15.08
N ASP A 352 15.65 32.95 15.65
CA ASP A 352 15.05 32.60 16.94
C ASP A 352 15.56 33.55 18.06
N HIS A 353 16.83 33.97 17.95
CA HIS A 353 17.43 34.93 18.92
C HIS A 353 16.74 36.32 18.84
N VAL A 354 16.28 36.75 17.70
CA VAL A 354 15.66 38.08 17.49
C VAL A 354 14.13 38.04 17.36
N ALA A 355 13.54 36.88 17.23
CA ALA A 355 12.12 36.69 16.85
C ALA A 355 11.14 37.39 17.82
N ASP A 356 11.37 37.29 19.14
CA ASP A 356 10.52 37.90 20.15
C ASP A 356 10.64 39.44 20.13
N ALA A 357 11.84 39.92 19.93
CA ALA A 357 12.07 41.38 19.77
C ALA A 357 11.40 41.92 18.51
N LEU A 358 11.47 41.19 17.40
CA LEU A 358 10.77 41.56 16.14
C LEU A 358 9.25 41.55 16.31
N ARG A 359 8.71 40.60 17.07
CA ARG A 359 7.27 40.57 17.38
C ARG A 359 6.85 41.76 18.20
N SER A 360 7.63 42.06 19.28
CA SER A 360 7.40 43.20 20.14
C SER A 360 7.46 44.52 19.37
N VAL A 361 8.44 44.70 18.47
CA VAL A 361 8.53 45.89 17.61
C VAL A 361 7.29 46.10 16.74
N ARG A 362 6.73 45.02 16.20
CA ARG A 362 5.53 45.11 15.36
C ARG A 362 4.30 45.55 16.16
N GLU A 363 4.20 45.09 17.41
CA GLU A 363 3.07 45.35 18.31
C GLU A 363 3.16 46.69 19.02
N THR A 364 4.33 47.03 19.54
CA THR A 364 4.54 48.18 20.44
C THR A 364 5.42 49.28 19.90
N GLY A 365 6.11 49.03 18.79
CA GLY A 365 7.09 49.93 18.23
C GLY A 365 8.51 49.78 18.80
N TYR A 366 8.68 48.92 19.84
CA TYR A 366 9.97 48.70 20.49
C TYR A 366 10.18 47.22 20.82
N GLY A 367 11.40 46.71 20.58
CA GLY A 367 11.80 45.34 20.90
C GLY A 367 13.20 45.28 21.46
N LEU A 368 13.42 44.36 22.38
CA LEU A 368 14.68 44.14 23.05
C LEU A 368 15.15 42.70 22.88
N VAL A 369 16.38 42.53 22.39
CA VAL A 369 17.09 41.26 22.42
C VAL A 369 18.01 41.26 23.65
N THR A 370 17.76 40.33 24.54
CA THR A 370 18.59 40.18 25.76
C THR A 370 19.88 39.45 25.42
N PRO A 371 21.01 39.78 26.04
CA PRO A 371 22.26 39.09 25.82
C PRO A 371 22.20 37.63 26.26
N THR A 372 22.90 36.77 25.55
CA THR A 372 23.11 35.37 25.92
C THR A 372 24.23 35.23 26.96
N MET A 373 24.27 34.07 27.63
CA MET A 373 25.35 33.82 28.65
C MET A 373 26.76 33.90 28.05
N ASN A 374 26.91 33.60 26.75
CA ASN A 374 28.22 33.65 26.08
C ASN A 374 28.68 35.08 25.76
N GLU A 375 27.78 36.05 25.76
CA GLU A 375 28.08 37.47 25.53
C GLU A 375 28.37 38.24 26.82
N LEU A 376 28.16 37.59 27.97
CA LEU A 376 28.46 38.17 29.29
C LEU A 376 29.97 38.19 29.53
N THR A 377 30.51 39.37 29.79
CA THR A 377 31.91 39.56 30.15
C THR A 377 31.98 40.00 31.60
N LEU A 378 32.59 39.18 32.43
CA LEU A 378 32.81 39.50 33.86
C LEU A 378 34.10 40.33 34.05
N GLN A 379 34.01 41.45 34.73
CA GLN A 379 35.16 42.24 35.11
C GLN A 379 35.82 41.67 36.37
N GLU A 380 37.09 42.09 36.65
CA GLU A 380 37.78 41.65 37.83
C GLU A 380 37.03 42.05 39.10
N PRO A 381 36.91 41.15 40.12
CA PRO A 381 36.23 41.41 41.34
C PRO A 381 36.96 42.53 42.17
N GLU A 382 36.23 43.53 42.67
CA GLU A 382 36.74 44.62 43.49
C GLU A 382 36.27 44.39 44.91
N ILE A 383 37.21 44.60 45.90
CA ILE A 383 36.85 44.64 47.33
C ILE A 383 36.27 46.03 47.66
N VAL A 384 35.05 46.06 48.18
CA VAL A 384 34.38 47.29 48.57
C VAL A 384 34.15 47.31 50.12
N LYS A 385 34.36 48.44 50.75
CA LYS A 385 34.12 48.64 52.17
C LYS A 385 32.79 49.36 52.38
N GLN A 386 31.86 48.71 53.10
CA GLN A 386 30.59 49.31 53.52
C GLN A 386 30.56 49.42 55.06
N GLY A 387 30.87 50.61 55.58
CA GLY A 387 31.00 50.81 57.03
C GLY A 387 32.12 49.97 57.62
N SER A 388 31.82 49.08 58.57
CA SER A 388 32.76 48.13 59.17
C SER A 388 32.88 46.79 58.50
N ARG A 389 32.17 46.57 57.39
CA ARG A 389 32.16 45.29 56.67
C ARG A 389 32.82 45.41 55.29
N PHE A 390 33.40 44.34 54.83
CA PHE A 390 33.97 44.22 53.49
C PHE A 390 33.05 43.33 52.62
N GLY A 391 32.82 43.73 51.39
CA GLY A 391 32.07 42.99 50.40
C GLY A 391 32.90 42.83 49.11
N VAL A 392 32.46 41.97 48.19
CA VAL A 392 33.03 41.83 46.86
C VAL A 392 32.03 42.42 45.87
N LYS A 393 32.52 43.35 45.03
CA LYS A 393 31.73 43.92 43.94
C LYS A 393 32.10 43.17 42.63
N LEU A 394 31.10 42.59 42.02
CA LEU A 394 31.20 41.95 40.72
C LEU A 394 30.52 42.85 39.67
N LYS A 395 31.19 43.10 38.56
CA LYS A 395 30.63 43.83 37.43
C LYS A 395 30.62 42.92 36.22
N ALA A 396 29.51 42.88 35.51
CA ALA A 396 29.39 42.18 34.24
C ALA A 396 28.90 43.17 33.19
N ASN A 397 29.42 43.03 31.97
CA ASN A 397 29.00 43.76 30.80
C ASN A 397 28.43 42.78 29.78
N ALA A 398 27.36 43.17 29.09
CA ALA A 398 26.80 42.43 28.00
C ALA A 398 26.18 43.38 26.96
N PRO A 399 26.32 43.12 25.67
CA PRO A 399 25.62 43.87 24.65
C PRO A 399 24.13 43.50 24.64
N SER A 400 23.27 44.46 24.37
CA SER A 400 21.84 44.25 24.08
C SER A 400 21.51 44.90 22.75
N LEU A 401 20.57 44.28 22.00
CA LEU A 401 20.10 44.86 20.74
C LEU A 401 18.72 45.48 20.97
N HIS A 402 18.59 46.75 20.55
CA HIS A 402 17.35 47.50 20.65
C HIS A 402 16.81 47.75 19.24
N LEU A 403 15.63 47.27 18.99
CA LEU A 403 14.90 47.42 17.72
C LEU A 403 13.82 48.48 17.93
N ILE A 404 13.79 49.49 17.06
CA ILE A 404 12.83 50.60 17.16
C ILE A 404 12.14 50.77 15.82
N ARG A 405 10.82 50.78 15.81
CA ARG A 405 10.04 51.12 14.66
C ARG A 405 9.92 52.65 14.54
N VAL A 406 10.30 53.13 13.36
CA VAL A 406 10.19 54.54 13.01
C VAL A 406 9.35 54.69 11.77
N ASP A 407 8.33 55.52 11.81
CA ASP A 407 7.48 55.83 10.65
C ASP A 407 8.17 56.94 9.84
N ILE A 408 8.38 56.68 8.55
CA ILE A 408 9.10 57.58 7.65
C ILE A 408 8.10 58.15 6.63
N GLU A 409 8.03 59.49 6.57
CA GLU A 409 7.24 60.17 5.55
C GLU A 409 8.14 60.61 4.41
N THR A 410 7.71 60.44 3.17
CA THR A 410 8.39 60.98 2.00
C THR A 410 7.41 61.75 1.16
N GLU A 411 7.89 62.85 0.60
CA GLU A 411 7.17 63.69 -0.35
C GLU A 411 7.86 63.60 -1.69
N VAL A 412 7.08 63.34 -2.74
CA VAL A 412 7.55 63.34 -4.12
C VAL A 412 6.76 64.38 -4.86
N SER A 413 7.44 65.40 -5.34
CA SER A 413 6.85 66.54 -6.03
C SER A 413 7.39 66.65 -7.46
N PRO A 414 6.91 65.83 -8.38
CA PRO A 414 7.35 65.90 -9.79
C PRO A 414 6.88 67.18 -10.44
N VAL A 415 7.77 67.84 -11.13
CA VAL A 415 7.41 69.06 -11.90
C VAL A 415 6.82 68.67 -13.26
N VAL A 416 5.52 68.96 -13.45
CA VAL A 416 4.75 68.43 -14.61
C VAL A 416 4.56 69.43 -15.74
N GLY A 417 4.85 70.71 -15.55
CA GLY A 417 4.69 71.71 -16.57
C GLY A 417 3.91 72.95 -16.11
N THR A 418 2.89 73.37 -16.87
CA THR A 418 2.08 74.55 -16.54
C THR A 418 1.03 74.24 -15.45
N GLU A 419 0.55 75.28 -14.76
CA GLU A 419 -0.49 75.18 -13.72
C GLU A 419 -1.70 74.35 -14.16
N LYS A 420 -2.20 74.58 -15.36
CA LYS A 420 -3.33 73.87 -15.95
C LYS A 420 -3.06 72.36 -16.14
N GLN A 421 -1.84 71.99 -16.55
CA GLN A 421 -1.43 70.60 -16.70
C GLN A 421 -1.30 69.89 -15.35
N SER A 422 -0.84 70.63 -14.33
CA SER A 422 -0.76 70.13 -12.97
C SER A 422 -2.15 69.89 -12.36
N GLU A 423 -3.11 70.79 -12.61
CA GLU A 423 -4.52 70.62 -12.18
C GLU A 423 -5.20 69.42 -12.85
N GLU A 424 -4.96 69.19 -14.14
CA GLU A 424 -5.49 68.04 -14.87
C GLU A 424 -4.91 66.72 -14.32
N LEU A 425 -3.62 66.70 -14.04
CA LEU A 425 -2.96 65.54 -13.42
C LEU A 425 -3.48 65.23 -12.01
N VAL A 426 -3.62 66.25 -11.17
CA VAL A 426 -4.19 66.10 -9.81
C VAL A 426 -5.61 65.55 -9.87
N ARG A 427 -6.43 66.03 -10.83
CA ARG A 427 -7.79 65.51 -11.03
C ARG A 427 -7.78 64.01 -11.41
N TYR A 428 -6.93 63.64 -12.36
CA TYR A 428 -6.74 62.28 -12.82
C TYR A 428 -6.31 61.37 -11.66
N LEU A 429 -5.34 61.78 -10.86
CA LEU A 429 -4.84 61.03 -9.71
C LEU A 429 -5.89 60.86 -8.61
N LEU A 430 -6.71 61.87 -8.38
CA LEU A 430 -7.82 61.81 -7.42
C LEU A 430 -8.90 60.80 -7.86
N GLU A 431 -9.24 60.84 -9.18
CA GLU A 431 -10.21 59.87 -9.74
C GLU A 431 -9.67 58.42 -9.65
N GLU A 432 -8.39 58.19 -9.95
CA GLU A 432 -7.77 56.86 -9.79
C GLU A 432 -7.68 56.44 -8.32
N PHE A 433 -7.39 57.36 -7.42
CA PHE A 433 -7.37 57.05 -5.95
C PHE A 433 -8.74 56.67 -5.39
N GLU A 434 -9.79 57.28 -5.86
CA GLU A 434 -11.18 56.96 -5.46
C GLU A 434 -11.64 55.60 -6.02
N ASN A 435 -11.20 55.24 -7.22
CA ASN A 435 -11.60 54.01 -7.89
C ASN A 435 -10.78 52.80 -7.48
N ASP A 436 -9.46 52.92 -7.46
CA ASP A 436 -8.53 51.84 -7.05
C ASP A 436 -7.21 52.43 -6.57
N PRO A 437 -7.02 52.60 -5.24
CA PRO A 437 -5.80 53.15 -4.66
C PRO A 437 -4.52 52.38 -5.02
N GLN A 438 -4.63 51.10 -5.40
CA GLN A 438 -3.45 50.27 -5.77
C GLN A 438 -2.96 50.57 -7.20
N ARG A 439 -3.85 51.00 -8.09
CA ARG A 439 -3.48 51.34 -9.46
C ARG A 439 -2.58 52.57 -9.56
N ILE A 440 -2.72 53.55 -8.65
CA ILE A 440 -1.89 54.74 -8.59
C ILE A 440 -0.39 54.40 -8.53
N TRP A 441 -0.03 53.36 -7.81
CA TRP A 441 1.39 52.95 -7.66
C TRP A 441 2.05 52.57 -8.98
N ASN A 442 1.28 52.14 -9.98
CA ASN A 442 1.76 51.78 -11.32
C ASN A 442 1.66 52.94 -12.35
N THR A 443 1.15 54.09 -11.94
CA THR A 443 1.06 55.26 -12.83
C THR A 443 2.47 55.75 -13.19
N ASP A 444 2.72 55.94 -14.48
CA ASP A 444 4.00 56.37 -15.00
C ASP A 444 4.14 57.91 -14.90
N PHE A 445 5.22 58.34 -14.28
CA PHE A 445 5.64 59.73 -14.19
C PHE A 445 7.03 59.88 -14.81
N PHE A 446 7.13 60.34 -16.04
CA PHE A 446 8.38 60.56 -16.76
C PHE A 446 9.27 59.30 -16.87
N GLY A 447 8.67 58.16 -17.17
CA GLY A 447 9.38 56.91 -17.38
C GLY A 447 9.70 56.12 -16.10
N LYS A 448 9.14 56.52 -14.93
CA LYS A 448 9.19 55.77 -13.66
C LYS A 448 7.81 55.70 -13.07
N SER A 449 7.48 54.55 -12.46
CA SER A 449 6.26 54.42 -11.72
C SER A 449 6.26 55.24 -10.44
N LEU A 450 5.07 55.67 -9.95
CA LEU A 450 4.97 56.34 -8.65
C LEU A 450 5.60 55.51 -7.53
N HIS A 451 5.44 54.19 -7.57
CA HIS A 451 6.09 53.28 -6.64
C HIS A 451 7.62 53.38 -6.63
N GLU A 452 8.24 53.50 -7.81
CA GLU A 452 9.71 53.67 -7.93
C GLU A 452 10.17 55.02 -7.39
N LEU A 453 9.45 56.12 -7.69
CA LEU A 453 9.77 57.46 -7.21
C LEU A 453 9.66 57.53 -5.67
N VAL A 454 8.57 57.00 -5.09
CA VAL A 454 8.38 56.96 -3.64
C VAL A 454 9.45 56.10 -2.98
N ARG A 455 9.80 54.93 -3.57
CA ARG A 455 10.86 54.06 -3.08
C ARG A 455 12.24 54.73 -3.08
N GLU A 456 12.57 55.45 -4.13
CA GLU A 456 13.80 56.25 -4.20
C GLU A 456 13.83 57.35 -3.13
N GLY A 457 12.71 58.07 -2.96
CA GLY A 457 12.57 59.10 -1.94
C GLY A 457 12.76 58.57 -0.51
N LEU A 458 12.12 57.40 -0.19
CA LEU A 458 12.27 56.70 1.08
C LEU A 458 13.71 56.21 1.28
N SER A 459 14.30 55.54 0.27
CA SER A 459 15.69 55.08 0.35
C SER A 459 16.68 56.20 0.61
N ASN A 460 16.51 57.37 -0.04
CA ASN A 460 17.35 58.53 0.19
C ASN A 460 17.23 59.09 1.60
N LYS A 461 16.05 59.06 2.23
CA LYS A 461 15.85 59.48 3.61
C LYS A 461 16.45 58.50 4.59
N LEU A 462 16.25 57.18 4.34
CA LEU A 462 16.82 56.12 5.20
C LEU A 462 18.35 56.14 5.25
N MET A 463 18.99 56.40 4.11
CA MET A 463 20.47 56.51 3.97
C MET A 463 21.07 57.80 4.56
N ARG A 464 20.23 58.76 4.97
CA ARG A 464 20.70 60.09 5.40
C ARG A 464 20.93 60.21 6.90
N MET A 465 20.74 59.15 7.72
CA MET A 465 21.08 59.25 9.13
C MET A 465 22.60 59.27 9.28
N PRO A 466 23.22 60.42 9.66
CA PRO A 466 24.66 60.52 9.75
C PRO A 466 25.21 59.59 10.82
N ALA A 467 26.45 59.13 10.70
CA ALA A 467 27.10 58.23 11.64
C ALA A 467 27.19 58.82 13.08
N ASP A 468 27.41 60.11 13.16
CA ASP A 468 27.44 60.84 14.46
C ASP A 468 26.05 60.91 15.09
N ALA A 469 24.96 60.96 14.35
CA ALA A 469 23.60 60.84 14.89
C ALA A 469 23.30 59.45 15.37
N GLN A 470 23.74 58.40 14.66
CA GLN A 470 23.60 56.99 15.10
C GLN A 470 24.35 56.76 16.42
N GLU A 471 25.59 57.28 16.51
CA GLU A 471 26.42 57.19 17.73
C GLU A 471 25.76 57.89 18.94
N LYS A 472 25.23 59.09 18.77
CA LYS A 472 24.51 59.83 19.81
C LYS A 472 23.25 59.10 20.29
N VAL A 473 22.49 58.49 19.39
CA VAL A 473 21.32 57.66 19.79
C VAL A 473 21.76 56.47 20.63
N GLN A 474 22.81 55.77 20.20
CA GLN A 474 23.38 54.64 20.93
C GLN A 474 23.89 55.01 22.31
N GLU A 475 24.67 56.11 22.42
CA GLU A 475 25.15 56.64 23.70
C GLU A 475 23.99 57.02 24.62
N THR A 476 22.98 57.68 24.09
CA THR A 476 21.80 58.09 24.87
C THR A 476 21.05 56.90 25.45
N LEU A 477 20.78 55.86 24.59
CA LEU A 477 20.18 54.62 25.07
C LEU A 477 21.01 53.91 26.12
N SER A 478 22.34 53.85 25.93
CA SER A 478 23.27 53.26 26.87
C SER A 478 23.23 53.95 28.22
N LYS A 479 23.19 55.30 28.26
CA LYS A 479 23.06 56.09 29.48
C LYS A 479 21.74 55.86 30.19
N ILE A 480 20.61 55.81 29.45
CA ILE A 480 19.29 55.56 30.02
C ILE A 480 19.25 54.20 30.71
N ILE A 481 19.80 53.17 30.08
CA ILE A 481 19.77 51.81 30.60
C ILE A 481 20.70 51.65 31.81
N ASN A 482 21.91 52.19 31.74
CA ASN A 482 22.93 51.99 32.79
C ASN A 482 22.78 52.92 34.01
N GLU A 483 22.28 54.14 33.81
CA GLU A 483 22.20 55.14 34.89
C GLU A 483 20.82 55.22 35.53
N GLY A 484 19.79 54.66 34.91
CA GLY A 484 18.43 54.52 35.46
C GLY A 484 17.71 55.85 35.73
N ASN A 485 18.21 56.95 35.20
CA ASN A 485 17.65 58.28 35.42
C ASN A 485 16.47 58.54 34.48
N GLY A 486 15.25 58.37 35.01
CA GLY A 486 13.97 58.71 34.29
C GLY A 486 13.79 60.23 34.09
N GLY A 487 14.86 60.98 33.80
CA GLY A 487 14.78 62.39 33.47
C GLY A 487 14.44 62.65 31.99
N MET A 488 14.15 63.91 31.69
CA MET A 488 13.86 64.37 30.32
C MET A 488 15.05 64.11 29.38
N ILE A 489 14.82 63.32 28.34
CA ILE A 489 15.84 63.00 27.34
C ILE A 489 15.79 64.10 26.28
N CYS A 490 16.87 64.85 26.15
CA CYS A 490 17.07 65.82 25.08
C CYS A 490 18.21 65.32 24.18
N ILE A 491 17.85 64.89 22.95
CA ILE A 491 18.81 64.51 21.93
C ILE A 491 18.99 65.73 21.04
N LEU A 492 20.10 66.45 21.17
CA LEU A 492 20.54 67.50 20.24
C LEU A 492 21.28 66.81 19.11
N LEU A 493 20.65 66.75 17.97
CA LEU A 493 21.23 66.25 16.71
C LEU A 493 22.08 67.31 16.04
#